data_905dd0e2821580c27610d773fe5ec40e
#
_entry.id   905dd0e2821580c27610d773fe5ec40e
#
_cell.length_a   1.000
_cell.length_b   1.000
_cell.length_c   1.000
_cell.angle_alpha   90.00
_cell.angle_beta   90.00
_cell.angle_gamma   90.00
#
_symmetry.space_group_name_H-M   'P 1'
#
loop_
_entity.id
_entity.type
_entity.pdbx_description
1 polymer ?
#
loop_
_entity_poly.entity_id
_entity_poly.type
_entity_poly.pdbx_seq_one_letter_code
_entity_poly.pdbx_strand_id
1 'polypeptide(L)'
;MSDMGSEKAFHQSPAPGQAIVAFDFDGTLTIRDSFTSFLKWRAGPLRWVQGLTRLIPAVFAYLGDRDRGRIKVASVREFLMDADRKALEAEAERFAAEIWPRFMRPDALATWEDWGRRGAHRVIVTASPETTVAPFARRLGAENLIGTRLAFDEQNRVLGTFVGGNCRGEEKMHRLRAVYGSDMVLAAAYGDTSGDAQMIAAAKEKGYRVFTARP
;
A
#
# COMPACT_ATOMS: atom_id res chain seq x y z
N MET A 1 -27.52 -6.25 6.29
CA MET A 1 -26.55 -6.51 7.38
C MET A 1 -25.18 -6.22 6.81
N SER A 2 -24.62 -5.08 7.17
CA SER A 2 -23.38 -4.53 6.60
C SER A 2 -22.20 -5.41 6.94
N ASP A 3 -21.46 -5.82 5.93
CA ASP A 3 -20.21 -6.59 6.05
C ASP A 3 -19.09 -5.67 6.60
N MET A 4 -19.03 -5.57 7.92
CA MET A 4 -17.99 -4.81 8.66
C MET A 4 -16.75 -5.66 8.98
N GLY A 5 -16.60 -6.83 8.34
CA GLY A 5 -15.57 -7.82 8.72
C GLY A 5 -14.14 -7.48 8.28
N SER A 6 -13.97 -6.85 7.11
CA SER A 6 -12.63 -6.61 6.52
C SER A 6 -11.99 -5.29 6.99
N GLU A 7 -12.79 -4.24 7.22
CA GLU A 7 -12.27 -2.93 7.66
C GLU A 7 -11.80 -2.93 9.12
N LYS A 8 -12.38 -3.76 9.99
CA LYS A 8 -12.00 -3.81 11.42
C LYS A 8 -10.63 -4.43 11.71
N ALA A 9 -10.04 -5.13 10.75
CA ALA A 9 -8.77 -5.84 10.95
C ALA A 9 -7.55 -4.92 11.14
N PHE A 10 -7.61 -3.65 10.68
CA PHE A 10 -6.47 -2.73 10.64
C PHE A 10 -6.71 -1.39 11.37
N HIS A 11 -7.54 -1.34 12.40
CA HIS A 11 -7.79 -0.12 13.18
C HIS A 11 -7.50 -0.35 14.66
N GLN A 12 -6.26 -0.76 14.95
CA GLN A 12 -5.81 -0.88 16.33
C GLN A 12 -5.18 0.44 16.77
N SER A 13 -5.55 0.89 17.97
CA SER A 13 -4.87 2.04 18.58
C SER A 13 -3.67 1.55 19.37
N PRO A 14 -2.52 2.24 19.29
CA PRO A 14 -1.36 1.90 20.11
C PRO A 14 -1.70 2.09 21.60
N ALA A 15 -1.13 1.25 22.44
CA ALA A 15 -1.19 1.45 23.88
C ALA A 15 -0.47 2.76 24.29
N PRO A 16 -0.82 3.38 25.42
CA PRO A 16 -0.12 4.56 25.89
C PRO A 16 1.40 4.32 26.00
N GLY A 17 2.19 5.14 25.32
CA GLY A 17 3.65 5.02 25.28
C GLY A 17 4.21 3.93 24.34
N GLN A 18 3.37 3.20 23.64
CA GLN A 18 3.82 2.20 22.65
C GLN A 18 4.48 2.90 21.47
N ALA A 19 5.65 2.39 21.06
CA ALA A 19 6.39 2.90 19.91
C ALA A 19 5.61 2.65 18.61
N ILE A 20 5.36 3.68 17.81
CA ILE A 20 4.75 3.56 16.48
C ILE A 20 5.88 3.50 15.44
N VAL A 21 5.86 2.49 14.59
CA VAL A 21 6.84 2.30 13.52
C VAL A 21 6.13 2.16 12.18
N ALA A 22 6.47 3.05 11.25
CA ALA A 22 5.85 3.12 9.94
C ALA A 22 6.77 2.53 8.86
N PHE A 23 6.20 1.65 8.03
CA PHE A 23 6.88 1.08 6.87
C PHE A 23 6.12 1.44 5.60
N ASP A 24 6.81 1.98 4.60
CA ASP A 24 6.31 1.89 3.25
C ASP A 24 6.30 0.42 2.78
N PHE A 25 5.52 0.12 1.75
CA PHE A 25 5.35 -1.25 1.28
C PHE A 25 6.18 -1.55 0.03
N ASP A 26 5.90 -0.83 -1.05
CA ASP A 26 6.46 -1.10 -2.38
C ASP A 26 7.92 -0.64 -2.51
N GLY A 27 8.84 -1.56 -2.76
CA GLY A 27 10.29 -1.25 -2.78
C GLY A 27 10.94 -1.25 -1.40
N THR A 28 10.15 -1.19 -0.32
CA THR A 28 10.60 -1.22 1.08
C THR A 28 10.44 -2.62 1.68
N LEU A 29 9.22 -3.07 1.98
CA LEU A 29 8.93 -4.45 2.42
C LEU A 29 8.98 -5.44 1.25
N THR A 30 8.76 -4.97 0.03
CA THR A 30 8.77 -5.76 -1.20
C THR A 30 9.91 -5.35 -2.13
N ILE A 31 10.28 -6.25 -3.05
CA ILE A 31 11.35 -5.98 -4.04
C ILE A 31 10.89 -5.18 -5.24
N ARG A 32 9.57 -4.96 -5.40
CA ARG A 32 8.96 -4.23 -6.52
C ARG A 32 7.54 -3.77 -6.20
N ASP A 33 6.96 -2.94 -7.07
CA ASP A 33 5.60 -2.41 -6.95
C ASP A 33 4.54 -3.53 -6.97
N SER A 34 3.76 -3.60 -5.89
CA SER A 34 2.75 -4.63 -5.67
C SER A 34 1.51 -4.42 -6.54
N PHE A 35 1.09 -3.16 -6.72
CA PHE A 35 -0.10 -2.86 -7.49
C PHE A 35 0.08 -3.20 -8.97
N THR A 36 1.17 -2.77 -9.59
CA THR A 36 1.51 -3.14 -10.97
C THR A 36 1.65 -4.65 -11.13
N SER A 37 2.28 -5.32 -10.16
CA SER A 37 2.45 -6.77 -10.16
C SER A 37 1.10 -7.49 -10.07
N PHE A 38 0.19 -7.01 -9.23
CA PHE A 38 -1.18 -7.53 -9.11
C PHE A 38 -1.98 -7.35 -10.41
N LEU A 39 -1.96 -6.14 -10.99
CA LEU A 39 -2.66 -5.88 -12.26
C LEU A 39 -2.18 -6.80 -13.38
N LYS A 40 -0.86 -6.99 -13.49
CA LYS A 40 -0.27 -7.89 -14.47
C LYS A 40 -0.67 -9.34 -14.24
N TRP A 41 -0.62 -9.81 -12.99
CA TRP A 41 -1.02 -11.16 -12.60
C TRP A 41 -2.51 -11.42 -12.92
N ARG A 42 -3.38 -10.47 -12.53
CA ARG A 42 -4.83 -10.53 -12.75
C ARG A 42 -5.21 -10.52 -14.23
N ALA A 43 -4.62 -9.63 -15.00
CA ALA A 43 -4.93 -9.47 -16.41
C ALA A 43 -4.45 -10.64 -17.28
N GLY A 44 -3.36 -11.30 -16.90
CA GLY A 44 -2.67 -12.23 -17.76
C GLY A 44 -1.92 -11.54 -18.92
N PRO A 45 -1.10 -12.28 -19.69
CA PRO A 45 -0.15 -11.67 -20.62
C PRO A 45 -0.81 -10.86 -21.76
N LEU A 46 -1.83 -11.40 -22.38
CA LEU A 46 -2.49 -10.76 -23.55
C LEU A 46 -3.24 -9.49 -23.12
N ARG A 47 -4.08 -9.58 -22.09
CA ARG A 47 -4.86 -8.43 -21.60
C ARG A 47 -3.96 -7.35 -21.01
N TRP A 48 -2.84 -7.74 -20.38
CA TRP A 48 -1.83 -6.82 -19.88
C TRP A 48 -1.24 -5.97 -21.01
N VAL A 49 -0.78 -6.59 -22.11
CA VAL A 49 -0.23 -5.87 -23.28
C VAL A 49 -1.27 -4.93 -23.90
N GLN A 50 -2.49 -5.41 -24.10
CA GLN A 50 -3.59 -4.56 -24.59
C GLN A 50 -3.87 -3.37 -23.68
N GLY A 51 -3.86 -3.57 -22.36
CA GLY A 51 -4.06 -2.50 -21.40
C GLY A 51 -2.93 -1.47 -21.43
N LEU A 52 -1.68 -1.90 -21.57
CA LEU A 52 -0.55 -0.99 -21.68
C LEU A 52 -0.67 -0.07 -22.91
N THR A 53 -1.13 -0.57 -24.05
CA THR A 53 -1.34 0.28 -25.24
C THR A 53 -2.40 1.35 -25.00
N ARG A 54 -3.46 1.04 -24.25
CA ARG A 54 -4.50 2.00 -23.88
C ARG A 54 -4.04 3.03 -22.84
N LEU A 55 -3.01 2.71 -22.06
CA LEU A 55 -2.42 3.62 -21.08
C LEU A 55 -1.42 4.61 -21.70
N ILE A 56 -1.05 4.48 -22.98
CA ILE A 56 -0.09 5.37 -23.65
C ILE A 56 -0.44 6.86 -23.47
N PRO A 57 -1.70 7.32 -23.68
CA PRO A 57 -2.04 8.74 -23.48
C PRO A 57 -1.79 9.21 -22.02
N ALA A 58 -2.10 8.36 -21.03
CA ALA A 58 -1.87 8.67 -19.62
C ALA A 58 -0.37 8.75 -19.28
N VAL A 59 0.46 7.94 -19.94
CA VAL A 59 1.92 8.01 -19.81
C VAL A 59 2.47 9.31 -20.40
N PHE A 60 1.98 9.75 -21.56
CA PHE A 60 2.37 11.04 -22.12
C PHE A 60 1.94 12.22 -21.23
N ALA A 61 0.75 12.20 -20.68
CA ALA A 61 0.30 13.21 -19.73
C ALA A 61 1.20 13.26 -18.48
N TYR A 62 1.58 12.08 -17.96
CA TYR A 62 2.53 11.97 -16.84
C TYR A 62 3.91 12.58 -17.15
N LEU A 63 4.43 12.43 -18.37
CA LEU A 63 5.71 13.03 -18.75
C LEU A 63 5.68 14.55 -18.68
N GLY A 64 4.50 15.16 -18.86
CA GLY A 64 4.29 16.60 -18.74
C GLY A 64 4.23 17.10 -17.29
N ASP A 65 3.43 16.47 -16.44
CA ASP A 65 3.14 16.95 -15.07
C ASP A 65 3.76 16.13 -13.94
N ARG A 66 4.30 14.94 -14.25
CA ARG A 66 4.87 13.96 -13.32
C ARG A 66 3.91 13.52 -12.21
N ASP A 67 2.60 13.65 -12.42
CA ASP A 67 1.58 13.21 -11.48
C ASP A 67 1.37 11.69 -11.55
N ARG A 68 2.00 10.97 -10.62
CA ARG A 68 1.85 9.51 -10.49
C ARG A 68 0.43 9.07 -10.12
N GLY A 69 -0.38 9.94 -9.54
CA GLY A 69 -1.77 9.68 -9.22
C GLY A 69 -2.61 9.45 -10.47
N ARG A 70 -2.37 10.24 -11.52
CA ARG A 70 -3.07 10.09 -12.81
C ARG A 70 -2.83 8.74 -13.48
N ILE A 71 -1.58 8.28 -13.53
CA ILE A 71 -1.27 6.95 -14.07
C ILE A 71 -1.95 5.86 -13.26
N LYS A 72 -1.95 5.96 -11.92
CA LYS A 72 -2.65 4.99 -11.06
C LYS A 72 -4.15 4.97 -11.32
N VAL A 73 -4.80 6.13 -11.41
CA VAL A 73 -6.23 6.24 -11.74
C VAL A 73 -6.53 5.63 -13.11
N ALA A 74 -5.70 5.95 -14.12
CA ALA A 74 -5.84 5.36 -15.46
C ALA A 74 -5.68 3.83 -15.41
N SER A 75 -4.72 3.31 -14.63
CA SER A 75 -4.53 1.87 -14.45
C SER A 75 -5.70 1.21 -13.74
N VAL A 76 -6.29 1.85 -12.73
CA VAL A 76 -7.52 1.36 -12.08
C VAL A 76 -8.67 1.29 -13.07
N ARG A 77 -8.89 2.35 -13.86
CA ARG A 77 -9.93 2.37 -14.90
C ARG A 77 -9.72 1.28 -15.94
N GLU A 78 -8.49 1.11 -16.43
CA GLU A 78 -8.20 0.12 -17.46
C GLU A 78 -8.35 -1.31 -16.98
N PHE A 79 -7.91 -1.63 -15.75
CA PHE A 79 -7.79 -3.01 -15.32
C PHE A 79 -8.78 -3.44 -14.24
N LEU A 80 -9.37 -2.51 -13.49
CA LEU A 80 -10.22 -2.80 -12.34
C LEU A 80 -11.62 -2.22 -12.43
N MET A 81 -11.92 -1.36 -13.43
CA MET A 81 -13.27 -0.77 -13.58
C MET A 81 -14.35 -1.85 -13.53
N ASP A 82 -15.43 -1.58 -12.79
CA ASP A 82 -16.57 -2.47 -12.59
C ASP A 82 -16.25 -3.82 -11.91
N ALA A 83 -15.02 -4.01 -11.43
CA ALA A 83 -14.69 -5.22 -10.67
C ALA A 83 -15.48 -5.26 -9.35
N ASP A 84 -16.05 -6.42 -9.03
CA ASP A 84 -16.71 -6.66 -7.77
C ASP A 84 -15.68 -6.66 -6.59
N ARG A 85 -16.01 -5.99 -5.49
CA ARG A 85 -15.14 -5.83 -4.32
C ARG A 85 -14.69 -7.18 -3.75
N LYS A 86 -15.63 -8.10 -3.50
CA LYS A 86 -15.33 -9.40 -2.89
C LYS A 86 -14.47 -10.27 -3.81
N ALA A 87 -14.77 -10.23 -5.11
CA ALA A 87 -13.95 -10.92 -6.10
C ALA A 87 -12.52 -10.35 -6.13
N LEU A 88 -12.38 -9.03 -6.11
CA LEU A 88 -11.08 -8.35 -6.10
C LEU A 88 -10.27 -8.67 -4.83
N GLU A 89 -10.91 -8.69 -3.67
CA GLU A 89 -10.30 -9.07 -2.40
C GLU A 89 -9.83 -10.54 -2.42
N ALA A 90 -10.65 -11.46 -2.94
CA ALA A 90 -10.28 -12.86 -3.10
C ALA A 90 -9.12 -13.06 -4.09
N GLU A 91 -9.08 -12.28 -5.17
CA GLU A 91 -7.96 -12.26 -6.13
C GLU A 91 -6.68 -11.73 -5.47
N ALA A 92 -6.77 -10.69 -4.65
CA ALA A 92 -5.63 -10.15 -3.91
C ALA A 92 -5.05 -11.16 -2.91
N GLU A 93 -5.90 -11.93 -2.22
CA GLU A 93 -5.46 -13.03 -1.34
C GLU A 93 -4.68 -14.11 -2.11
N ARG A 94 -5.21 -14.56 -3.25
CA ARG A 94 -4.52 -15.56 -4.09
C ARG A 94 -3.19 -15.04 -4.61
N PHE A 95 -3.17 -13.81 -5.09
CA PHE A 95 -1.96 -13.14 -5.55
C PHE A 95 -0.90 -13.08 -4.45
N ALA A 96 -1.27 -12.57 -3.27
CA ALA A 96 -0.35 -12.45 -2.14
C ALA A 96 0.21 -13.83 -1.72
N ALA A 97 -0.64 -14.85 -1.66
CA ALA A 97 -0.21 -16.20 -1.32
C ALA A 97 0.81 -16.76 -2.32
N GLU A 98 0.57 -16.54 -3.63
CA GLU A 98 1.43 -17.05 -4.70
C GLU A 98 2.79 -16.35 -4.75
N ILE A 99 2.80 -15.01 -4.60
CA ILE A 99 4.05 -14.27 -4.83
C ILE A 99 4.91 -14.06 -3.58
N TRP A 100 4.35 -14.25 -2.39
CA TRP A 100 5.02 -13.98 -1.11
C TRP A 100 6.48 -14.45 -1.04
N PRO A 101 6.82 -15.73 -1.37
CA PRO A 101 8.17 -16.24 -1.17
C PRO A 101 9.24 -15.54 -2.02
N ARG A 102 8.83 -14.97 -3.15
CA ARG A 102 9.73 -14.31 -4.14
C ARG A 102 9.54 -12.80 -4.21
N PHE A 103 8.82 -12.23 -3.25
CA PHE A 103 8.40 -10.83 -3.32
C PHE A 103 8.82 -10.00 -2.11
N MET A 104 8.82 -10.61 -0.93
CA MET A 104 9.16 -9.93 0.32
C MET A 104 10.68 -9.86 0.53
N ARG A 105 11.18 -8.71 0.99
CA ARG A 105 12.61 -8.54 1.31
C ARG A 105 12.96 -9.20 2.65
N PRO A 106 13.92 -10.14 2.70
CA PRO A 106 14.27 -10.83 3.94
C PRO A 106 14.79 -9.90 5.05
N ASP A 107 15.60 -8.89 4.70
CA ASP A 107 16.14 -7.90 5.64
C ASP A 107 15.07 -6.96 6.20
N ALA A 108 14.10 -6.58 5.36
CA ALA A 108 12.95 -5.79 5.80
C ALA A 108 12.02 -6.59 6.72
N LEU A 109 11.79 -7.88 6.40
CA LEU A 109 11.02 -8.79 7.26
C LEU A 109 11.70 -8.96 8.62
N ALA A 110 13.01 -9.16 8.65
CA ALA A 110 13.77 -9.29 9.91
C ALA A 110 13.63 -8.03 10.79
N THR A 111 13.70 -6.84 10.17
CA THR A 111 13.49 -5.56 10.88
C THR A 111 12.04 -5.41 11.36
N TRP A 112 11.06 -5.79 10.53
CA TRP A 112 9.63 -5.81 10.90
C TRP A 112 9.37 -6.69 12.12
N GLU A 113 9.92 -7.90 12.11
CA GLU A 113 9.81 -8.86 13.22
C GLU A 113 10.53 -8.37 14.48
N ASP A 114 11.70 -7.74 14.34
CA ASP A 114 12.43 -7.17 15.48
C ASP A 114 11.61 -6.10 16.20
N TRP A 115 11.01 -5.17 15.46
CA TRP A 115 10.10 -4.19 16.03
C TRP A 115 8.89 -4.84 16.71
N GLY A 116 8.36 -5.92 16.14
CA GLY A 116 7.29 -6.71 16.76
C GLY A 116 7.72 -7.32 18.09
N ARG A 117 8.91 -7.94 18.17
CA ARG A 117 9.47 -8.48 19.41
C ARG A 117 9.68 -7.42 20.49
N ARG A 118 9.97 -6.19 20.07
CA ARG A 118 10.11 -5.03 20.96
C ARG A 118 8.77 -4.43 21.38
N GLY A 119 7.66 -5.04 20.97
CA GLY A 119 6.31 -4.59 21.30
C GLY A 119 5.87 -3.31 20.58
N ALA A 120 6.48 -2.95 19.45
CA ALA A 120 6.09 -1.78 18.69
C ALA A 120 4.75 -1.98 17.95
N HIS A 121 4.01 -0.90 17.80
CA HIS A 121 2.84 -0.80 16.93
C HIS A 121 3.31 -0.54 15.49
N ARG A 122 3.22 -1.56 14.64
CA ARG A 122 3.75 -1.52 13.26
C ARG A 122 2.64 -1.20 12.28
N VAL A 123 2.84 -0.15 11.52
CA VAL A 123 1.88 0.30 10.51
C VAL A 123 2.51 0.28 9.11
N ILE A 124 1.76 -0.25 8.14
CA ILE A 124 2.11 -0.13 6.73
C ILE A 124 1.45 1.15 6.18
N VAL A 125 2.25 2.02 5.56
CA VAL A 125 1.78 3.28 4.97
C VAL A 125 2.18 3.32 3.50
N THR A 126 1.23 3.09 2.61
CA THR A 126 1.53 2.82 1.19
C THR A 126 0.71 3.65 0.21
N ALA A 127 1.33 4.00 -0.91
CA ALA A 127 0.62 4.56 -2.04
C ALA A 127 -0.20 3.52 -2.83
N SER A 128 0.01 2.22 -2.61
CA SER A 128 -0.76 1.17 -3.28
C SER A 128 -2.17 1.03 -2.69
N PRO A 129 -3.13 0.50 -3.46
CA PRO A 129 -4.48 0.29 -2.95
C PRO A 129 -4.51 -0.65 -1.74
N GLU A 130 -5.22 -0.25 -0.67
CA GLU A 130 -5.37 -1.07 0.55
C GLU A 130 -5.87 -2.47 0.21
N THR A 131 -6.83 -2.60 -0.70
CA THR A 131 -7.39 -3.88 -1.15
C THR A 131 -6.31 -4.86 -1.62
N THR A 132 -5.26 -4.37 -2.30
CA THR A 132 -4.19 -5.24 -2.83
C THR A 132 -3.09 -5.52 -1.80
N VAL A 133 -2.92 -4.64 -0.80
CA VAL A 133 -1.89 -4.78 0.25
C VAL A 133 -2.41 -5.49 1.50
N ALA A 134 -3.72 -5.43 1.76
CA ALA A 134 -4.34 -6.02 2.95
C ALA A 134 -3.97 -7.50 3.20
N PRO A 135 -3.90 -8.39 2.20
CA PRO A 135 -3.47 -9.78 2.42
C PRO A 135 -2.04 -9.89 2.96
N PHE A 136 -1.14 -9.04 2.48
CA PHE A 136 0.24 -9.00 2.97
C PHE A 136 0.30 -8.43 4.40
N ALA A 137 -0.45 -7.37 4.67
CA ALA A 137 -0.52 -6.75 5.98
C ALA A 137 -1.04 -7.74 7.04
N ARG A 138 -2.08 -8.54 6.71
CA ARG A 138 -2.57 -9.62 7.59
C ARG A 138 -1.50 -10.67 7.87
N ARG A 139 -0.77 -11.13 6.84
CA ARG A 139 0.30 -12.13 7.00
C ARG A 139 1.48 -11.60 7.82
N LEU A 140 1.77 -10.32 7.73
CA LEU A 140 2.80 -9.63 8.53
C LEU A 140 2.35 -9.39 9.98
N GLY A 141 1.06 -9.56 10.30
CA GLY A 141 0.50 -9.16 11.59
C GLY A 141 0.62 -7.66 11.82
N ALA A 142 0.40 -6.85 10.75
CA ALA A 142 0.39 -5.40 10.86
C ALA A 142 -0.79 -4.94 11.73
N GLU A 143 -0.54 -4.06 12.68
CA GLU A 143 -1.57 -3.51 13.55
C GLU A 143 -2.46 -2.51 12.77
N ASN A 144 -1.87 -1.80 11.78
CA ASN A 144 -2.62 -0.93 10.87
C ASN A 144 -2.10 -0.98 9.43
N LEU A 145 -3.02 -0.73 8.50
CA LEU A 145 -2.73 -0.49 7.09
C LEU A 145 -3.36 0.85 6.69
N ILE A 146 -2.53 1.76 6.21
CA ILE A 146 -2.92 3.07 5.71
C ILE A 146 -2.46 3.16 4.26
N GLY A 147 -3.38 3.13 3.33
CA GLY A 147 -3.05 3.09 1.90
C GLY A 147 -3.98 3.94 1.05
N THR A 148 -3.84 3.85 -0.26
CA THR A 148 -4.76 4.45 -1.19
C THR A 148 -6.07 3.65 -1.20
N ARG A 149 -7.22 4.31 -1.10
CA ARG A 149 -8.52 3.64 -1.07
C ARG A 149 -9.19 3.69 -2.43
N LEU A 150 -9.56 2.53 -2.97
CA LEU A 150 -10.41 2.45 -4.16
C LEU A 150 -11.81 2.98 -3.83
N ALA A 151 -12.41 3.72 -4.76
CA ALA A 151 -13.82 4.08 -4.67
C ALA A 151 -14.68 2.96 -5.26
N PHE A 152 -15.78 2.66 -4.56
CA PHE A 152 -16.79 1.67 -4.96
C PHE A 152 -18.16 2.34 -5.05
N ASP A 153 -19.00 1.84 -5.95
CA ASP A 153 -20.41 2.23 -6.02
C ASP A 153 -21.26 1.50 -4.96
N GLU A 154 -22.56 1.76 -4.98
CA GLU A 154 -23.56 1.13 -4.08
C GLU A 154 -23.66 -0.39 -4.29
N GLN A 155 -23.30 -0.88 -5.46
CA GLN A 155 -23.25 -2.31 -5.80
C GLN A 155 -21.89 -2.95 -5.50
N ASN A 156 -20.98 -2.23 -4.79
CA ASN A 156 -19.61 -2.66 -4.48
C ASN A 156 -18.75 -2.93 -5.72
N ARG A 157 -18.92 -2.15 -6.79
CA ARG A 157 -18.08 -2.18 -7.99
C ARG A 157 -17.10 -1.02 -8.02
N VAL A 158 -15.89 -1.27 -8.50
CA VAL A 158 -14.84 -0.26 -8.60
C VAL A 158 -15.24 0.87 -9.54
N LEU A 159 -15.23 2.12 -9.06
CA LEU A 159 -15.55 3.33 -9.81
C LEU A 159 -14.40 3.90 -10.66
N GLY A 160 -13.23 3.25 -10.69
CA GLY A 160 -12.08 3.75 -11.45
C GLY A 160 -11.44 5.02 -10.89
N THR A 161 -11.60 5.30 -9.58
CA THR A 161 -11.01 6.45 -8.89
C THR A 161 -10.67 6.09 -7.44
N PHE A 162 -10.11 7.04 -6.68
CA PHE A 162 -9.73 6.88 -5.29
C PHE A 162 -10.59 7.75 -4.37
N VAL A 163 -10.80 7.28 -3.14
CA VAL A 163 -11.36 8.08 -2.06
C VAL A 163 -10.20 8.84 -1.37
N GLY A 164 -10.26 10.16 -1.35
CA GLY A 164 -9.27 11.01 -0.68
C GLY A 164 -7.88 11.06 -1.36
N GLY A 165 -7.78 10.64 -2.61
CA GLY A 165 -6.53 10.76 -3.38
C GLY A 165 -5.50 9.65 -3.11
N ASN A 166 -4.28 9.86 -3.64
CA ASN A 166 -3.18 8.90 -3.56
C ASN A 166 -2.38 9.10 -2.26
N CYS A 167 -2.23 8.05 -1.47
CA CYS A 167 -1.49 8.06 -0.19
C CYS A 167 0.03 8.14 -0.41
N ARG A 168 0.52 9.34 -0.80
CA ARG A 168 1.92 9.60 -1.13
C ARG A 168 2.36 10.98 -0.63
N GLY A 169 3.62 11.12 -0.24
CA GLY A 169 4.17 12.39 0.20
C GLY A 169 3.52 12.88 1.50
N GLU A 170 3.06 14.12 1.53
CA GLU A 170 2.39 14.72 2.68
C GLU A 170 1.10 13.99 3.07
N GLU A 171 0.42 13.37 2.10
CA GLU A 171 -0.80 12.60 2.35
C GLU A 171 -0.54 11.39 3.28
N LYS A 172 0.65 10.77 3.22
CA LYS A 172 1.04 9.74 4.21
C LYS A 172 1.00 10.29 5.63
N MET A 173 1.59 11.47 5.84
CA MET A 173 1.61 12.11 7.16
C MET A 173 0.23 12.59 7.60
N HIS A 174 -0.56 13.13 6.67
CA HIS A 174 -1.94 13.53 6.94
C HIS A 174 -2.76 12.35 7.45
N ARG A 175 -2.70 11.20 6.77
CA ARG A 175 -3.44 9.99 7.18
C ARG A 175 -2.91 9.38 8.47
N LEU A 176 -1.61 9.36 8.68
CA LEU A 176 -1.01 8.92 9.95
C LEU A 176 -1.55 9.77 11.12
N ARG A 177 -1.55 11.11 10.97
CA ARG A 177 -2.10 12.02 11.99
C ARG A 177 -3.59 11.87 12.20
N ALA A 178 -4.34 11.58 11.14
CA ALA A 178 -5.78 11.32 11.26
C ALA A 178 -6.08 10.05 12.06
N VAL A 179 -5.20 9.04 12.00
CA VAL A 179 -5.36 7.77 12.73
C VAL A 179 -4.81 7.86 14.15
N TYR A 180 -3.65 8.49 14.35
CA TYR A 180 -2.92 8.45 15.63
C TYR A 180 -2.91 9.79 16.40
N GLY A 181 -3.51 10.83 15.85
CA GLY A 181 -3.50 12.18 16.43
C GLY A 181 -2.35 13.04 15.91
N SER A 182 -2.53 14.37 16.05
CA SER A 182 -1.54 15.37 15.58
C SER A 182 -0.19 15.25 16.29
N ASP A 183 -0.21 14.84 17.54
CA ASP A 183 0.95 14.80 18.45
C ASP A 183 1.70 13.45 18.38
N MET A 184 1.30 12.57 17.46
CA MET A 184 1.95 11.27 17.29
C MET A 184 3.45 11.43 17.01
N VAL A 185 4.24 10.54 17.57
CA VAL A 185 5.67 10.44 17.34
C VAL A 185 5.99 9.09 16.73
N LEU A 186 6.61 9.10 15.55
CA LEU A 186 7.15 7.88 14.94
C LEU A 186 8.48 7.53 15.59
N ALA A 187 8.56 6.35 16.20
CA ALA A 187 9.83 5.80 16.72
C ALA A 187 10.78 5.50 15.57
N ALA A 188 10.27 4.93 14.47
CA ALA A 188 11.03 4.70 13.25
C ALA A 188 10.13 4.84 12.01
N ALA A 189 10.72 5.17 10.86
CA ALA A 189 10.05 5.10 9.57
C ALA A 189 11.00 4.61 8.48
N TYR A 190 10.50 3.71 7.62
CA TYR A 190 11.23 3.08 6.54
C TYR A 190 10.54 3.34 5.20
N GLY A 191 11.33 3.69 4.17
CA GLY A 191 10.83 3.97 2.83
C GLY A 191 11.95 4.01 1.80
N ASP A 192 11.60 4.01 0.50
CA ASP A 192 12.59 3.94 -0.57
C ASP A 192 12.46 5.07 -1.62
N THR A 193 11.37 5.83 -1.58
CA THR A 193 11.10 6.89 -2.57
C THR A 193 10.96 8.28 -1.97
N SER A 194 10.96 9.31 -2.83
CA SER A 194 10.63 10.68 -2.42
C SER A 194 9.21 10.82 -1.83
N GLY A 195 8.33 9.84 -2.10
CA GLY A 195 6.99 9.79 -1.52
C GLY A 195 6.95 9.45 -0.03
N ASP A 196 8.10 9.08 0.56
CA ASP A 196 8.25 8.68 1.95
C ASP A 196 9.02 9.73 2.76
N ALA A 197 9.52 10.76 2.07
CA ALA A 197 10.45 11.74 2.66
C ALA A 197 9.89 12.41 3.91
N GLN A 198 8.63 12.85 3.89
CA GLN A 198 7.99 13.51 5.04
C GLN A 198 7.79 12.55 6.21
N MET A 199 7.39 11.30 5.92
CA MET A 199 7.21 10.25 6.93
C MET A 199 8.55 9.91 7.60
N ILE A 200 9.60 9.72 6.80
CA ILE A 200 10.95 9.45 7.31
C ILE A 200 11.49 10.64 8.09
N ALA A 201 11.29 11.87 7.60
CA ALA A 201 11.76 13.07 8.28
C ALA A 201 11.13 13.24 9.67
N ALA A 202 9.87 12.83 9.86
CA ALA A 202 9.12 12.92 11.11
C ALA A 202 9.51 11.84 12.14
N ALA A 203 10.28 10.82 11.75
CA ALA A 203 10.66 9.72 12.63
C ALA A 203 11.97 10.00 13.39
N LYS A 204 12.11 9.38 14.57
CA LYS A 204 13.37 9.39 15.35
C LYS A 204 14.45 8.56 14.64
N GLU A 205 14.13 7.31 14.30
CA GLU A 205 14.99 6.43 13.49
C GLU A 205 14.55 6.52 12.01
N LYS A 206 15.50 6.76 11.12
CA LYS A 206 15.24 7.06 9.69
C LYS A 206 15.85 6.01 8.80
N GLY A 207 15.02 5.20 8.13
CA GLY A 207 15.44 4.16 7.22
C GLY A 207 15.11 4.48 5.76
N TYR A 208 15.97 5.24 5.07
CA TYR A 208 15.81 5.50 3.64
C TYR A 208 16.65 4.54 2.81
N ARG A 209 15.99 3.69 2.00
CA ARG A 209 16.64 2.68 1.13
C ARG A 209 17.61 1.74 1.86
N VAL A 210 17.30 1.40 3.10
CA VAL A 210 18.18 0.56 3.92
C VAL A 210 18.05 -0.92 3.61
N PHE A 211 16.93 -1.34 2.99
CA PHE A 211 16.68 -2.73 2.64
C PHE A 211 17.08 -3.01 1.19
N THR A 212 17.94 -4.01 0.99
CA THR A 212 18.50 -4.35 -0.31
C THR A 212 18.47 -5.83 -0.64
N ALA A 213 18.21 -6.69 0.37
CA ALA A 213 18.16 -8.13 0.17
C ALA A 213 17.02 -8.54 -0.78
N ARG A 214 17.27 -9.64 -1.47
CA ARG A 214 16.28 -10.26 -2.37
C ARG A 214 16.05 -11.70 -1.91
N PRO A 215 14.80 -12.19 -2.02
CA PRO A 215 14.48 -13.58 -1.72
C PRO A 215 15.12 -14.54 -2.72
#